data_6eb746ecd6d57eb0c06233c63b25e1c4
#
_entry.id   6eb746ecd6d57eb0c06233c63b25e1c4
#
_cell.length_a   1.000
_cell.length_b   1.000
_cell.length_c   1.000
_cell.angle_alpha   90.00
_cell.angle_beta   90.00
_cell.angle_gamma   90.00
#
_symmetry.space_group_name_H-M   'P 1'
#
loop_
_entity.id
_entity.type
_entity.pdbx_description
1 polymer ?
#
loop_
_entity_poly.entity_id
_entity_poly.type
_entity_poly.pdbx_seq_one_letter_code
_entity_poly.pdbx_strand_id
1 'polypeptide(L)'
;MLFSLCQYPLPHHLITRLTGWLADNQTPWLKDMLIRRFIRMYDVDMQQAAEPSPTAYANFNAFFTRALKEEARPVQQGLISPADGVLSQFGTIEQGEMIQAKGQYYTLTSLLGGDEDEARSYANGSFATVYLSPSDYHRVHMPCQGTLRATCYIPGRLFSVNQATTAHVSELFARNERLVCHFDTPYGPMALVLVGAMIVAGIETVWQGRYQPAHPQHATRQQFEAGEVTLNKGDEMGRFYLGSTVVACFSETFDFSACSKDMKVQMGQTLDAADAADAADAADAADAADAADAADAADAADAADAADSADSADSADSADSADSADSADSADSADSADSADSADSDDSDDSDDSDDSDDSDDSDDSDDSDDEDDEDDEDDEDDEDDEDDEDDDSRDDSRF
;
A
#
# COMPACT_ATOMS: atom_id res chain seq x y z
N MET A 1 -20.88 10.27 -12.78
CA MET A 1 -21.35 9.74 -14.07
C MET A 1 -20.55 10.27 -15.26
N LEU A 2 -20.50 11.59 -15.56
CA LEU A 2 -19.74 12.11 -16.71
C LEU A 2 -18.26 11.75 -16.67
N PHE A 3 -17.61 11.89 -15.51
CA PHE A 3 -16.18 11.51 -15.31
C PHE A 3 -15.92 10.03 -15.61
N SER A 4 -16.81 9.13 -15.19
CA SER A 4 -16.67 7.69 -15.45
C SER A 4 -16.88 7.35 -16.91
N LEU A 5 -17.82 8.03 -17.60
CA LEU A 5 -18.07 7.85 -19.03
C LEU A 5 -16.89 8.33 -19.89
N CYS A 6 -16.23 9.42 -19.50
CA CYS A 6 -15.07 9.95 -20.22
C CYS A 6 -13.85 9.00 -20.19
N GLN A 7 -13.79 8.05 -19.25
CA GLN A 7 -12.70 7.11 -19.16
C GLN A 7 -12.75 6.00 -20.22
N TYR A 8 -13.95 5.64 -20.73
CA TYR A 8 -14.09 4.54 -21.69
C TYR A 8 -13.30 4.72 -23.00
N PRO A 9 -13.28 5.92 -23.64
CA PRO A 9 -12.53 6.14 -24.88
C PRO A 9 -11.02 6.40 -24.65
N LEU A 10 -10.56 6.57 -23.40
CA LEU A 10 -9.17 6.91 -23.13
C LEU A 10 -8.23 5.73 -23.43
N PRO A 11 -7.07 5.99 -24.05
CA PRO A 11 -6.03 4.97 -24.24
C PRO A 11 -5.26 4.76 -22.94
N HIS A 12 -5.87 4.08 -21.96
CA HIS A 12 -5.36 3.92 -20.60
C HIS A 12 -3.91 3.44 -20.58
N HIS A 13 -3.57 2.39 -21.35
CA HIS A 13 -2.23 1.85 -21.39
C HIS A 13 -1.17 2.82 -21.95
N LEU A 14 -1.54 3.66 -22.92
CA LEU A 14 -0.62 4.69 -23.43
C LEU A 14 -0.35 5.76 -22.37
N ILE A 15 -1.41 6.25 -21.72
CA ILE A 15 -1.30 7.23 -20.64
C ILE A 15 -0.40 6.64 -19.52
N THR A 16 -0.67 5.40 -19.11
CA THR A 16 0.10 4.71 -18.07
C THR A 16 1.57 4.52 -18.46
N ARG A 17 1.88 4.22 -19.73
CA ARG A 17 3.28 4.13 -20.20
C ARG A 17 4.00 5.47 -20.13
N LEU A 18 3.34 6.55 -20.57
CA LEU A 18 3.90 7.90 -20.54
C LEU A 18 4.14 8.38 -19.10
N THR A 19 3.17 8.17 -18.23
CA THR A 19 3.31 8.53 -16.80
C THR A 19 4.35 7.67 -16.10
N GLY A 20 4.42 6.37 -16.40
CA GLY A 20 5.45 5.46 -15.89
C GLY A 20 6.85 5.89 -16.31
N TRP A 21 7.05 6.22 -17.60
CA TRP A 21 8.32 6.74 -18.09
C TRP A 21 8.72 8.05 -17.39
N LEU A 22 7.76 8.95 -17.18
CA LEU A 22 8.00 10.20 -16.45
C LEU A 22 8.35 9.94 -14.97
N ALA A 23 7.64 9.01 -14.35
CA ALA A 23 7.85 8.64 -12.94
C ALA A 23 9.18 7.91 -12.69
N ASP A 24 9.71 7.20 -13.68
CA ASP A 24 11.01 6.54 -13.63
C ASP A 24 12.18 7.47 -14.01
N ASN A 25 11.89 8.70 -14.44
CA ASN A 25 12.90 9.66 -14.84
C ASN A 25 13.78 10.10 -13.64
N GLN A 26 15.10 10.01 -13.81
CA GLN A 26 16.09 10.32 -12.76
C GLN A 26 16.70 11.72 -12.87
N THR A 27 16.29 12.52 -13.88
CA THR A 27 16.80 13.88 -14.06
C THR A 27 16.51 14.71 -12.79
N PRO A 28 17.52 15.24 -12.08
CA PRO A 28 17.35 15.80 -10.75
C PRO A 28 16.29 16.89 -10.65
N TRP A 29 16.33 17.90 -11.53
CA TRP A 29 15.36 19.00 -11.48
C TRP A 29 13.93 18.55 -11.76
N LEU A 30 13.75 17.55 -12.65
CA LEU A 30 12.43 17.06 -13.05
C LEU A 30 11.82 16.19 -11.94
N LYS A 31 12.56 15.20 -11.44
CA LYS A 31 12.10 14.35 -10.35
C LYS A 31 11.78 15.16 -9.09
N ASP A 32 12.66 16.10 -8.71
CA ASP A 32 12.47 16.93 -7.54
C ASP A 32 11.25 17.85 -7.66
N MET A 33 11.02 18.41 -8.84
CA MET A 33 9.83 19.19 -9.15
C MET A 33 8.56 18.36 -9.00
N LEU A 34 8.53 17.15 -9.58
CA LEU A 34 7.39 16.24 -9.53
C LEU A 34 7.10 15.81 -8.08
N ILE A 35 8.10 15.37 -7.35
CA ILE A 35 7.96 14.93 -5.95
C ILE A 35 7.46 16.08 -5.07
N ARG A 36 8.11 17.24 -5.11
CA ARG A 36 7.69 18.40 -4.29
C ARG A 36 6.30 18.92 -4.66
N ARG A 37 5.93 18.87 -5.96
CA ARG A 37 4.59 19.23 -6.40
C ARG A 37 3.56 18.24 -5.86
N PHE A 38 3.85 16.96 -5.92
CA PHE A 38 2.98 15.89 -5.42
C PHE A 38 2.78 15.98 -3.91
N ILE A 39 3.85 16.13 -3.13
CA ILE A 39 3.79 16.31 -1.67
C ILE A 39 2.84 17.46 -1.31
N ARG A 40 2.98 18.61 -1.97
CA ARG A 40 2.13 19.78 -1.71
C ARG A 40 0.69 19.62 -2.17
N MET A 41 0.45 18.87 -3.27
CA MET A 41 -0.89 18.67 -3.83
C MET A 41 -1.73 17.72 -2.96
N TYR A 42 -1.09 16.69 -2.41
CA TYR A 42 -1.75 15.60 -1.67
C TYR A 42 -1.45 15.63 -0.17
N ASP A 43 -0.75 16.65 0.30
CA ASP A 43 -0.38 16.83 1.72
C ASP A 43 0.30 15.57 2.31
N VAL A 44 1.31 15.06 1.59
CA VAL A 44 2.00 13.82 1.99
C VAL A 44 2.87 14.08 3.23
N ASP A 45 2.63 13.34 4.30
CA ASP A 45 3.44 13.40 5.52
C ASP A 45 4.78 12.67 5.32
N MET A 46 5.84 13.46 5.11
CA MET A 46 7.20 12.94 4.96
C MET A 46 7.88 12.61 6.29
N GLN A 47 7.31 13.00 7.43
CA GLN A 47 7.92 12.69 8.74
C GLN A 47 7.82 11.21 9.07
N GLN A 48 6.83 10.51 8.54
CA GLN A 48 6.68 9.06 8.68
C GLN A 48 7.58 8.27 7.73
N ALA A 49 8.10 8.89 6.66
CA ALA A 49 8.98 8.22 5.71
C ALA A 49 10.34 7.88 6.35
N ALA A 50 10.88 6.70 6.03
CA ALA A 50 12.22 6.29 6.43
C ALA A 50 13.29 7.25 5.87
N GLU A 51 13.06 7.77 4.64
CA GLU A 51 13.84 8.85 4.04
C GLU A 51 12.96 10.12 3.95
N PRO A 52 13.16 11.10 4.83
CA PRO A 52 12.30 12.28 4.87
C PRO A 52 12.62 13.33 3.80
N SER A 53 13.81 13.25 3.17
CA SER A 53 14.24 14.22 2.16
C SER A 53 13.65 13.90 0.78
N PRO A 54 12.83 14.78 0.19
CA PRO A 54 12.25 14.55 -1.14
C PRO A 54 13.30 14.42 -2.25
N THR A 55 14.47 14.99 -2.07
CA THR A 55 15.55 15.00 -3.09
C THR A 55 16.43 13.75 -3.04
N ALA A 56 16.37 12.96 -1.96
CA ALA A 56 17.14 11.74 -1.79
C ALA A 56 16.62 10.58 -2.66
N TYR A 57 15.37 10.62 -3.08
CA TYR A 57 14.78 9.58 -3.92
C TYR A 57 15.35 9.59 -5.33
N ALA A 58 15.64 8.43 -5.90
CA ALA A 58 16.22 8.29 -7.23
C ALA A 58 15.28 8.81 -8.34
N ASN A 59 13.98 8.61 -8.18
CA ASN A 59 12.93 9.02 -9.10
C ASN A 59 11.59 9.16 -8.36
N PHE A 60 10.53 9.53 -9.07
CA PHE A 60 9.20 9.67 -8.47
C PHE A 60 8.63 8.34 -7.96
N ASN A 61 8.87 7.24 -8.67
CA ASN A 61 8.39 5.92 -8.25
C ASN A 61 9.04 5.47 -6.93
N ALA A 62 10.33 5.72 -6.74
CA ALA A 62 11.01 5.44 -5.47
C ALA A 62 10.41 6.24 -4.30
N PHE A 63 10.02 7.50 -4.53
CA PHE A 63 9.30 8.31 -3.55
C PHE A 63 7.88 7.76 -3.30
N PHE A 64 7.16 7.42 -4.35
CA PHE A 64 5.77 6.95 -4.24
C PHE A 64 5.66 5.64 -3.47
N THR A 65 6.61 4.73 -3.68
CA THR A 65 6.74 3.44 -2.96
C THR A 65 7.65 3.53 -1.73
N ARG A 66 7.82 4.74 -1.17
CA ARG A 66 8.70 5.00 -0.02
C ARG A 66 8.46 4.03 1.12
N ALA A 67 9.51 3.62 1.81
CA ALA A 67 9.39 2.93 3.08
C ALA A 67 8.96 3.91 4.17
N LEU A 68 8.24 3.42 5.17
CA LEU A 68 7.98 4.15 6.41
C LEU A 68 9.03 3.77 7.46
N LYS A 69 9.13 4.57 8.51
CA LYS A 69 9.88 4.23 9.72
C LYS A 69 9.23 2.99 10.37
N GLU A 70 10.03 2.19 11.02
CA GLU A 70 9.61 0.92 11.61
C GLU A 70 8.45 1.10 12.60
N GLU A 71 8.51 2.16 13.41
CA GLU A 71 7.50 2.50 14.41
C GLU A 71 6.24 3.19 13.85
N ALA A 72 6.23 3.57 12.56
CA ALA A 72 5.12 4.34 11.98
C ALA A 72 3.84 3.51 11.78
N ARG A 73 3.96 2.19 11.72
CA ARG A 73 2.84 1.26 11.53
C ARG A 73 3.00 0.05 12.46
N PRO A 74 2.60 0.18 13.73
CA PRO A 74 2.63 -0.94 14.66
C PRO A 74 1.66 -2.04 14.20
N VAL A 75 2.13 -3.29 14.22
CA VAL A 75 1.34 -4.46 13.84
C VAL A 75 0.56 -4.93 15.05
N GLN A 76 -0.76 -4.79 15.00
CA GLN A 76 -1.69 -5.17 16.07
C GLN A 76 -1.98 -6.69 16.06
N GLN A 77 -2.77 -7.14 17.04
CA GLN A 77 -3.20 -8.54 17.13
C GLN A 77 -4.25 -8.88 16.05
N GLY A 78 -4.44 -10.17 15.80
CA GLY A 78 -5.46 -10.70 14.91
C GLY A 78 -5.27 -10.42 13.43
N LEU A 79 -6.38 -10.31 12.71
CA LEU A 79 -6.40 -9.95 11.30
C LEU A 79 -6.20 -8.44 11.15
N ILE A 80 -5.18 -8.04 10.40
CA ILE A 80 -4.83 -6.62 10.23
C ILE A 80 -5.12 -6.09 8.82
N SER A 81 -5.25 -4.77 8.70
CA SER A 81 -5.32 -4.12 7.39
C SER A 81 -4.01 -4.33 6.60
N PRO A 82 -4.09 -4.78 5.34
CA PRO A 82 -2.92 -5.01 4.51
C PRO A 82 -2.28 -3.72 3.99
N ALA A 83 -2.96 -2.59 4.09
CA ALA A 83 -2.51 -1.32 3.51
C ALA A 83 -3.09 -0.12 4.26
N ASP A 84 -2.47 1.04 4.07
CA ASP A 84 -3.07 2.34 4.40
C ASP A 84 -4.15 2.67 3.39
N GLY A 85 -5.24 3.29 3.84
CA GLY A 85 -6.27 3.74 2.91
C GLY A 85 -7.63 3.92 3.55
N VAL A 86 -8.65 3.70 2.74
CA VAL A 86 -10.05 3.75 3.14
C VAL A 86 -10.67 2.36 2.98
N LEU A 87 -11.21 1.82 4.05
CA LEU A 87 -11.98 0.57 4.04
C LEU A 87 -13.33 0.84 3.35
N SER A 88 -13.37 0.63 2.03
CA SER A 88 -14.49 1.04 1.20
C SER A 88 -15.67 0.09 1.29
N GLN A 89 -15.40 -1.21 1.34
CA GLN A 89 -16.39 -2.28 1.51
C GLN A 89 -15.77 -3.43 2.29
N PHE A 90 -16.59 -4.12 3.06
CA PHE A 90 -16.22 -5.33 3.81
C PHE A 90 -17.48 -6.11 4.17
N GLY A 91 -17.31 -7.34 4.57
CA GLY A 91 -18.39 -8.19 5.05
C GLY A 91 -18.28 -9.63 4.58
N THR A 92 -19.39 -10.32 4.59
CA THR A 92 -19.50 -11.72 4.14
C THR A 92 -19.64 -11.80 2.63
N ILE A 93 -18.99 -12.79 2.05
CA ILE A 93 -19.18 -13.16 0.64
C ILE A 93 -20.43 -14.03 0.56
N GLU A 94 -21.47 -13.54 -0.09
CA GLU A 94 -22.76 -14.25 -0.17
C GLU A 94 -22.86 -15.04 -1.47
N GLN A 95 -22.74 -16.37 -1.38
CA GLN A 95 -22.81 -17.27 -2.54
C GLN A 95 -21.82 -16.91 -3.68
N GLY A 96 -20.65 -16.40 -3.29
CA GLY A 96 -19.62 -15.96 -4.24
C GLY A 96 -19.81 -14.56 -4.82
N GLU A 97 -20.75 -13.77 -4.28
CA GLU A 97 -20.95 -12.37 -4.64
C GLU A 97 -20.43 -11.42 -3.55
N MET A 98 -19.84 -10.32 -3.97
CA MET A 98 -19.32 -9.26 -3.11
C MET A 98 -19.88 -7.91 -3.54
N ILE A 99 -20.12 -7.04 -2.55
CA ILE A 99 -20.54 -5.67 -2.84
C ILE A 99 -19.34 -4.81 -3.29
N GLN A 100 -19.48 -4.17 -4.43
CA GLN A 100 -18.51 -3.20 -4.94
C GLN A 100 -18.77 -1.80 -4.40
N ALA A 101 -19.98 -1.33 -4.58
CA ALA A 101 -20.49 -0.03 -4.14
C ALA A 101 -22.02 -0.03 -4.28
N LYS A 102 -22.72 0.68 -3.42
CA LYS A 102 -24.11 1.15 -3.55
C LYS A 102 -25.04 0.28 -4.43
N GLY A 103 -25.16 -1.00 -4.11
CA GLY A 103 -26.02 -1.94 -4.83
C GLY A 103 -25.42 -2.49 -6.14
N GLN A 104 -24.14 -2.32 -6.35
CA GLN A 104 -23.37 -2.98 -7.39
C GLN A 104 -22.58 -4.13 -6.79
N TYR A 105 -22.70 -5.30 -7.39
CA TYR A 105 -22.05 -6.52 -6.98
C TYR A 105 -21.15 -7.03 -8.09
N TYR A 106 -20.18 -7.84 -7.75
CA TYR A 106 -19.33 -8.58 -8.66
C TYR A 106 -19.02 -9.96 -8.06
N THR A 107 -18.71 -10.91 -8.92
CA THR A 107 -18.50 -12.29 -8.47
C THR A 107 -17.03 -12.56 -8.15
N LEU A 108 -16.80 -13.45 -7.19
CA LEU A 108 -15.47 -14.00 -6.92
C LEU A 108 -14.85 -14.60 -8.17
N THR A 109 -15.62 -15.38 -8.92
CA THR A 109 -15.15 -16.01 -10.16
C THR A 109 -14.61 -14.97 -11.13
N SER A 110 -15.33 -13.86 -11.34
CA SER A 110 -14.85 -12.79 -12.21
C SER A 110 -13.60 -12.10 -11.64
N LEU A 111 -13.56 -11.85 -10.33
CA LEU A 111 -12.41 -11.24 -9.66
C LEU A 111 -11.16 -12.10 -9.76
N LEU A 112 -11.28 -13.42 -9.55
CA LEU A 112 -10.18 -14.39 -9.57
C LEU A 112 -9.78 -14.85 -10.98
N GLY A 113 -10.39 -14.30 -12.04
CA GLY A 113 -10.00 -14.54 -13.42
C GLY A 113 -10.68 -15.72 -14.10
N GLY A 114 -11.86 -16.13 -13.61
CA GLY A 114 -12.67 -17.20 -14.19
C GLY A 114 -12.46 -18.57 -13.55
N ASP A 115 -11.66 -18.67 -12.49
CA ASP A 115 -11.39 -19.91 -11.77
C ASP A 115 -12.52 -20.19 -10.76
N GLU A 116 -13.48 -21.05 -11.16
CA GLU A 116 -14.62 -21.41 -10.31
C GLU A 116 -14.21 -22.29 -9.13
N ASP A 117 -13.19 -23.13 -9.28
CA ASP A 117 -12.73 -24.03 -8.21
C ASP A 117 -12.08 -23.21 -7.08
N GLU A 118 -11.24 -22.25 -7.44
CA GLU A 118 -10.68 -21.30 -6.46
C GLU A 118 -11.79 -20.45 -5.84
N ALA A 119 -12.74 -19.92 -6.62
CA ALA A 119 -13.82 -19.09 -6.12
C ALA A 119 -14.69 -19.81 -5.07
N ARG A 120 -14.91 -21.12 -5.24
CA ARG A 120 -15.69 -21.93 -4.27
C ARG A 120 -15.03 -21.96 -2.88
N SER A 121 -13.71 -21.84 -2.81
CA SER A 121 -12.99 -21.84 -1.53
C SER A 121 -13.32 -20.62 -0.66
N TYR A 122 -13.82 -19.54 -1.24
CA TYR A 122 -14.15 -18.28 -0.56
C TYR A 122 -15.65 -17.96 -0.51
N ALA A 123 -16.51 -18.81 -1.08
CA ALA A 123 -17.90 -18.49 -1.44
C ALA A 123 -18.79 -18.06 -0.25
N ASN A 124 -18.45 -18.45 0.99
CA ASN A 124 -19.18 -18.09 2.20
C ASN A 124 -18.25 -17.49 3.29
N GLY A 125 -17.10 -17.02 2.88
CA GLY A 125 -16.11 -16.40 3.76
C GLY A 125 -16.33 -14.90 3.90
N SER A 126 -15.25 -14.17 4.11
CA SER A 126 -15.25 -12.73 4.30
C SER A 126 -14.38 -12.01 3.27
N PHE A 127 -14.66 -10.72 3.07
CA PHE A 127 -13.82 -9.86 2.27
C PHE A 127 -13.65 -8.48 2.89
N ALA A 128 -12.55 -7.82 2.52
CA ALA A 128 -12.28 -6.42 2.84
C ALA A 128 -11.64 -5.74 1.63
N THR A 129 -12.13 -4.57 1.27
CA THR A 129 -11.64 -3.76 0.15
C THR A 129 -11.06 -2.46 0.68
N VAL A 130 -9.74 -2.29 0.56
CA VAL A 130 -9.00 -1.09 0.97
C VAL A 130 -8.60 -0.30 -0.27
N TYR A 131 -9.09 0.92 -0.37
CA TYR A 131 -8.74 1.88 -1.41
C TYR A 131 -7.58 2.76 -0.94
N LEU A 132 -6.47 2.76 -1.68
CA LEU A 132 -5.30 3.57 -1.41
C LEU A 132 -5.39 4.86 -2.22
N SER A 133 -5.52 5.99 -1.54
CA SER A 133 -5.49 7.32 -2.19
C SER A 133 -4.04 7.72 -2.52
N PRO A 134 -3.82 8.67 -3.42
CA PRO A 134 -2.46 9.05 -3.82
C PRO A 134 -1.52 9.48 -2.68
N SER A 135 -2.07 10.01 -1.57
CA SER A 135 -1.27 10.41 -0.40
C SER A 135 -0.83 9.25 0.48
N ASP A 136 -1.54 8.11 0.40
CA ASP A 136 -1.34 7.00 1.31
C ASP A 136 0.00 6.28 1.08
N TYR A 137 0.32 5.38 1.97
CA TYR A 137 1.44 4.45 1.85
C TYR A 137 1.09 3.34 0.86
N HIS A 138 1.91 3.13 -0.18
CA HIS A 138 1.58 2.25 -1.31
C HIS A 138 2.29 0.90 -1.30
N ARG A 139 2.78 0.46 -0.15
CA ARG A 139 3.19 -0.94 0.03
C ARG A 139 2.04 -1.73 0.64
N VAL A 140 1.96 -2.99 0.27
CA VAL A 140 0.96 -3.95 0.72
C VAL A 140 1.65 -4.98 1.60
N HIS A 141 1.04 -5.29 2.73
CA HIS A 141 1.58 -6.18 3.74
C HIS A 141 0.64 -7.35 4.00
N MET A 142 1.17 -8.40 4.56
CA MET A 142 0.39 -9.59 4.90
C MET A 142 -0.55 -9.31 6.08
N PRO A 143 -1.87 -9.52 5.91
CA PRO A 143 -2.84 -9.33 6.99
C PRO A 143 -2.75 -10.41 8.08
N CYS A 144 -2.20 -11.55 7.77
CA CYS A 144 -1.86 -12.66 8.65
C CYS A 144 -0.68 -13.43 8.05
N GLN A 145 -0.11 -14.36 8.78
CA GLN A 145 0.92 -15.26 8.22
C GLN A 145 0.33 -16.08 7.06
N GLY A 146 1.10 -16.27 5.99
CA GLY A 146 0.67 -17.07 4.85
C GLY A 146 1.81 -17.61 4.01
N THR A 147 1.56 -18.76 3.39
CA THR A 147 2.45 -19.39 2.41
C THR A 147 1.83 -19.24 1.02
N LEU A 148 2.57 -18.64 0.09
CA LEU A 148 2.11 -18.40 -1.26
C LEU A 148 1.99 -19.74 -2.02
N ARG A 149 0.81 -19.97 -2.60
CA ARG A 149 0.50 -21.16 -3.37
C ARG A 149 0.53 -20.91 -4.88
N ALA A 150 -0.03 -19.78 -5.27
CA ALA A 150 -0.09 -19.38 -6.67
C ALA A 150 -0.26 -17.87 -6.84
N THR A 151 0.17 -17.36 -7.98
CA THR A 151 -0.22 -16.04 -8.46
C THR A 151 -0.94 -16.16 -9.80
N CYS A 152 -1.91 -15.28 -10.03
CA CYS A 152 -2.59 -15.17 -11.31
C CYS A 152 -2.61 -13.69 -11.73
N TYR A 153 -1.83 -13.35 -12.77
CA TYR A 153 -1.91 -12.04 -13.39
C TYR A 153 -3.03 -12.03 -14.42
N ILE A 154 -3.94 -11.08 -14.30
CA ILE A 154 -5.11 -10.96 -15.16
C ILE A 154 -5.05 -9.60 -15.85
N PRO A 155 -4.85 -9.58 -17.17
CA PRO A 155 -4.87 -8.34 -17.93
C PRO A 155 -6.26 -7.73 -17.93
N GLY A 156 -6.32 -6.40 -18.01
CA GLY A 156 -7.60 -5.72 -17.96
C GLY A 156 -7.53 -4.27 -18.40
N ARG A 157 -8.58 -3.53 -18.08
CA ARG A 157 -8.62 -2.08 -18.21
C ARG A 157 -7.89 -1.44 -17.03
N LEU A 158 -7.74 -0.13 -17.06
CA LEU A 158 -7.16 0.68 -16.00
C LEU A 158 -8.10 1.85 -15.71
N PHE A 159 -9.33 1.53 -15.28
CA PHE A 159 -10.25 2.56 -14.78
C PHE A 159 -9.73 3.10 -13.45
N SER A 160 -9.99 4.37 -13.19
CA SER A 160 -9.78 4.91 -11.84
C SER A 160 -10.62 4.15 -10.83
N VAL A 161 -10.03 3.84 -9.68
CA VAL A 161 -10.69 3.07 -8.60
C VAL A 161 -11.26 3.96 -7.49
N ASN A 162 -11.39 5.27 -7.74
CA ASN A 162 -12.01 6.19 -6.79
C ASN A 162 -13.51 5.94 -6.63
N GLN A 163 -14.10 6.45 -5.54
CA GLN A 163 -15.52 6.26 -5.19
C GLN A 163 -16.49 6.64 -6.33
N ALA A 164 -16.18 7.70 -7.10
CA ALA A 164 -17.05 8.13 -8.19
C ALA A 164 -17.08 7.11 -9.33
N THR A 165 -15.98 6.44 -9.62
CA THR A 165 -15.90 5.42 -10.67
C THR A 165 -16.46 4.09 -10.18
N THR A 166 -16.14 3.68 -8.96
CA THR A 166 -16.68 2.43 -8.36
C THR A 166 -18.20 2.44 -8.24
N ALA A 167 -18.81 3.62 -8.08
CA ALA A 167 -20.27 3.75 -8.02
C ALA A 167 -20.98 3.66 -9.39
N HIS A 168 -20.23 3.77 -10.52
CA HIS A 168 -20.82 3.89 -11.85
C HIS A 168 -20.31 2.89 -12.89
N VAL A 169 -19.20 2.21 -12.62
CA VAL A 169 -18.66 1.17 -13.50
C VAL A 169 -18.93 -0.18 -12.85
N SER A 170 -19.77 -0.98 -13.49
CA SER A 170 -20.07 -2.34 -13.01
C SER A 170 -18.82 -3.21 -13.09
N GLU A 171 -18.66 -4.10 -12.11
CA GLU A 171 -17.56 -5.06 -12.02
C GLU A 171 -16.17 -4.43 -12.18
N LEU A 172 -15.98 -3.21 -11.68
CA LEU A 172 -14.78 -2.41 -11.92
C LEU A 172 -13.52 -3.15 -11.53
N PHE A 173 -13.50 -3.78 -10.35
CA PHE A 173 -12.34 -4.50 -9.85
C PHE A 173 -12.03 -5.76 -10.67
N ALA A 174 -13.06 -6.44 -11.17
CA ALA A 174 -12.91 -7.60 -12.06
C ALA A 174 -12.51 -7.22 -13.49
N ARG A 175 -12.77 -5.97 -13.92
CA ARG A 175 -12.43 -5.46 -15.25
C ARG A 175 -11.04 -4.84 -15.33
N ASN A 176 -10.51 -4.37 -14.18
CA ASN A 176 -9.18 -3.79 -14.16
C ASN A 176 -8.09 -4.86 -14.15
N GLU A 177 -6.93 -4.48 -14.71
CA GLU A 177 -5.68 -5.24 -14.58
C GLU A 177 -5.40 -5.50 -13.11
N ARG A 178 -5.07 -6.75 -12.77
CA ARG A 178 -4.86 -7.15 -11.39
C ARG A 178 -3.97 -8.37 -11.24
N LEU A 179 -3.37 -8.48 -10.07
CA LEU A 179 -2.61 -9.64 -9.65
C LEU A 179 -3.33 -10.29 -8.46
N VAL A 180 -3.73 -11.54 -8.63
CA VAL A 180 -4.30 -12.37 -7.55
C VAL A 180 -3.18 -13.20 -6.96
N CYS A 181 -3.00 -13.12 -5.63
CA CYS A 181 -2.04 -13.90 -4.87
C CYS A 181 -2.79 -14.82 -3.91
N HIS A 182 -2.68 -16.13 -4.11
CA HIS A 182 -3.35 -17.14 -3.29
C HIS A 182 -2.40 -17.66 -2.22
N PHE A 183 -2.83 -17.58 -0.98
CA PHE A 183 -2.07 -18.00 0.19
C PHE A 183 -2.81 -19.07 0.98
N ASP A 184 -2.06 -20.01 1.54
CA ASP A 184 -2.52 -20.87 2.62
C ASP A 184 -2.16 -20.19 3.94
N THR A 185 -3.15 -20.01 4.83
CA THR A 185 -3.00 -19.31 6.11
C THR A 185 -3.53 -20.15 7.26
N PRO A 186 -3.26 -19.80 8.53
CA PRO A 186 -3.89 -20.44 9.68
C PRO A 186 -5.42 -20.34 9.72
N TYR A 187 -5.99 -19.35 8.99
CA TYR A 187 -7.43 -19.14 8.83
C TYR A 187 -7.98 -19.77 7.54
N GLY A 188 -7.26 -20.75 6.96
CA GLY A 188 -7.61 -21.32 5.66
C GLY A 188 -7.12 -20.52 4.45
N PRO A 189 -7.63 -20.83 3.25
CA PRO A 189 -7.25 -20.11 2.04
C PRO A 189 -7.56 -18.62 2.08
N MET A 190 -6.61 -17.80 1.59
CA MET A 190 -6.74 -16.36 1.45
C MET A 190 -6.30 -15.93 0.05
N ALA A 191 -7.04 -15.02 -0.57
CA ALA A 191 -6.63 -14.36 -1.80
C ALA A 191 -6.44 -12.86 -1.57
N LEU A 192 -5.24 -12.34 -1.84
CA LEU A 192 -4.99 -10.90 -1.90
C LEU A 192 -4.96 -10.48 -3.36
N VAL A 193 -5.91 -9.65 -3.75
CA VAL A 193 -6.07 -9.15 -5.11
C VAL A 193 -5.59 -7.70 -5.18
N LEU A 194 -4.48 -7.51 -5.87
CA LEU A 194 -3.89 -6.20 -6.10
C LEU A 194 -4.45 -5.65 -7.41
N VAL A 195 -5.36 -4.67 -7.31
CA VAL A 195 -6.06 -4.10 -8.46
C VAL A 195 -5.37 -2.82 -8.92
N GLY A 196 -4.91 -2.83 -10.15
CA GLY A 196 -4.34 -1.65 -10.82
C GLY A 196 -5.42 -0.62 -11.20
N ALA A 197 -4.99 0.61 -11.42
CA ALA A 197 -5.86 1.71 -11.83
C ALA A 197 -5.20 2.60 -12.88
N MET A 198 -5.91 3.61 -13.37
CA MET A 198 -5.38 4.59 -14.31
C MET A 198 -4.11 5.25 -13.74
N ILE A 199 -3.07 5.33 -14.57
CA ILE A 199 -1.76 5.87 -14.20
C ILE A 199 -0.89 4.88 -13.39
N VAL A 200 -1.43 3.72 -12.94
CA VAL A 200 -0.64 2.70 -12.22
C VAL A 200 0.41 2.10 -13.14
N ALA A 201 1.66 2.42 -12.87
CA ALA A 201 2.79 1.98 -13.69
C ALA A 201 3.24 0.54 -13.38
N GLY A 202 2.51 -0.21 -12.56
CA GLY A 202 2.75 -1.62 -12.28
C GLY A 202 2.51 -2.05 -10.84
N ILE A 203 2.53 -3.36 -10.68
CA ILE A 203 2.46 -4.08 -9.40
C ILE A 203 3.80 -4.77 -9.22
N GLU A 204 4.36 -4.73 -8.02
CA GLU A 204 5.59 -5.43 -7.65
C GLU A 204 5.33 -6.32 -6.45
N THR A 205 5.92 -7.51 -6.45
CA THR A 205 5.92 -8.42 -5.31
C THR A 205 7.35 -8.66 -4.83
N VAL A 206 7.52 -8.99 -3.54
CA VAL A 206 8.84 -9.21 -2.94
C VAL A 206 9.52 -10.47 -3.48
N TRP A 207 8.78 -11.43 -4.01
CA TRP A 207 9.31 -12.71 -4.53
C TRP A 207 9.60 -12.72 -6.03
N GLN A 208 8.98 -11.83 -6.82
CA GLN A 208 9.15 -11.84 -8.29
C GLN A 208 9.62 -10.50 -8.83
N GLY A 209 9.52 -9.41 -8.03
CA GLY A 209 9.78 -8.06 -8.50
C GLY A 209 8.58 -7.50 -9.27
N ARG A 210 8.85 -6.54 -10.15
CA ARG A 210 7.81 -5.81 -10.89
C ARG A 210 7.21 -6.66 -12.00
N TYR A 211 5.90 -6.85 -11.93
CA TYR A 211 5.13 -7.46 -13.02
C TYR A 211 5.12 -6.49 -14.21
N GLN A 212 5.79 -6.89 -15.27
CA GLN A 212 5.77 -6.18 -16.54
C GLN A 212 5.14 -7.13 -17.56
N PRO A 213 3.85 -7.00 -17.83
CA PRO A 213 3.24 -7.79 -18.88
C PRO A 213 3.77 -7.33 -20.23
N ALA A 214 4.69 -8.09 -20.79
CA ALA A 214 5.03 -8.00 -22.21
C ALA A 214 3.83 -8.49 -23.02
N HIS A 215 2.72 -7.75 -23.02
CA HIS A 215 1.47 -8.06 -23.72
C HIS A 215 0.76 -9.37 -23.31
N PRO A 216 0.48 -9.65 -22.08
CA PRO A 216 -0.42 -10.74 -21.77
C PRO A 216 -1.81 -10.36 -22.26
N GLN A 217 -2.27 -11.00 -23.31
CA GLN A 217 -3.67 -10.94 -23.74
C GLN A 217 -4.53 -11.92 -22.94
N HIS A 218 -3.89 -12.78 -22.15
CA HIS A 218 -4.48 -13.85 -21.38
C HIS A 218 -3.98 -13.85 -19.95
N ALA A 219 -4.80 -14.34 -19.03
CA ALA A 219 -4.38 -14.56 -17.66
C ALA A 219 -3.18 -15.50 -17.61
N THR A 220 -2.21 -15.16 -16.75
CA THR A 220 -1.01 -15.96 -16.55
C THR A 220 -0.95 -16.44 -15.12
N ARG A 221 -1.00 -17.75 -14.90
CA ARG A 221 -0.91 -18.37 -13.58
C ARG A 221 0.47 -18.95 -13.36
N GLN A 222 1.02 -18.72 -12.18
CA GLN A 222 2.26 -19.30 -11.70
C GLN A 222 1.99 -20.04 -10.39
N GLN A 223 2.48 -21.27 -10.29
CA GLN A 223 2.42 -22.06 -9.06
C GLN A 223 3.75 -21.95 -8.32
N PHE A 224 3.71 -22.07 -7.01
CA PHE A 224 4.86 -22.07 -6.11
C PHE A 224 4.90 -23.38 -5.34
N GLU A 225 6.10 -23.86 -5.06
CA GLU A 225 6.29 -25.02 -4.20
C GLU A 225 5.93 -24.71 -2.76
N ALA A 226 5.46 -25.72 -2.03
CA ALA A 226 5.06 -25.54 -0.66
C ALA A 226 6.25 -25.02 0.20
N GLY A 227 6.08 -23.85 0.79
CA GLY A 227 7.11 -23.19 1.62
C GLY A 227 8.16 -22.39 0.85
N GLU A 228 8.08 -22.30 -0.48
CA GLU A 228 8.99 -21.48 -1.29
C GLU A 228 8.93 -20.00 -0.92
N VAL A 229 7.72 -19.49 -0.72
CA VAL A 229 7.47 -18.13 -0.25
C VAL A 229 6.54 -18.18 0.95
N THR A 230 7.06 -17.87 2.12
CA THR A 230 6.29 -17.75 3.37
C THR A 230 6.55 -16.38 3.96
N LEU A 231 5.47 -15.66 4.27
CA LEU A 231 5.50 -14.32 4.84
C LEU A 231 4.76 -14.31 6.18
N ASN A 232 5.33 -13.60 7.15
CA ASN A 232 4.68 -13.40 8.44
C ASN A 232 3.63 -12.28 8.36
N LYS A 233 2.77 -12.19 9.36
CA LYS A 233 1.86 -11.06 9.54
C LYS A 233 2.67 -9.76 9.61
N GLY A 234 2.28 -8.76 8.82
CA GLY A 234 2.96 -7.47 8.73
C GLY A 234 4.15 -7.42 7.78
N ASP A 235 4.63 -8.57 7.25
CA ASP A 235 5.70 -8.55 6.24
C ASP A 235 5.19 -7.89 4.94
N GLU A 236 6.05 -7.12 4.27
CA GLU A 236 5.73 -6.58 2.95
C GLU A 236 5.57 -7.72 1.93
N MET A 237 4.45 -7.77 1.24
CA MET A 237 4.23 -8.71 0.14
C MET A 237 4.44 -8.08 -1.23
N GLY A 238 4.29 -6.77 -1.33
CA GLY A 238 4.41 -6.07 -2.60
C GLY A 238 4.07 -4.60 -2.50
N ARG A 239 4.00 -3.93 -3.66
CA ARG A 239 3.74 -2.49 -3.75
C ARG A 239 3.14 -2.09 -5.07
N PHE A 240 2.51 -0.93 -5.07
CA PHE A 240 1.93 -0.32 -6.26
C PHE A 240 2.73 0.90 -6.72
N TYR A 241 2.85 1.04 -8.03
CA TYR A 241 3.41 2.22 -8.68
C TYR A 241 2.26 3.09 -9.20
N LEU A 242 1.75 4.00 -8.37
CA LEU A 242 0.65 4.96 -8.62
C LEU A 242 -0.78 4.36 -8.59
N GLY A 243 -1.49 4.60 -7.46
CA GLY A 243 -2.94 4.43 -7.26
C GLY A 243 -3.47 2.99 -7.32
N SER A 244 -4.29 2.56 -6.33
CA SER A 244 -4.61 1.14 -6.25
C SER A 244 -5.73 0.80 -5.28
N THR A 245 -6.16 -0.45 -5.35
CA THR A 245 -7.08 -1.06 -4.39
C THR A 245 -6.59 -2.47 -4.06
N VAL A 246 -6.63 -2.84 -2.80
CA VAL A 246 -6.43 -4.22 -2.35
C VAL A 246 -7.78 -4.80 -1.99
N VAL A 247 -8.11 -5.96 -2.57
CA VAL A 247 -9.26 -6.77 -2.14
C VAL A 247 -8.71 -8.02 -1.48
N ALA A 248 -8.96 -8.18 -0.19
CA ALA A 248 -8.63 -9.37 0.57
C ALA A 248 -9.88 -10.26 0.65
N CYS A 249 -9.77 -11.52 0.23
CA CYS A 249 -10.82 -12.52 0.32
C CYS A 249 -10.33 -13.66 1.21
N PHE A 250 -11.16 -14.09 2.14
CA PHE A 250 -10.86 -15.13 3.12
C PHE A 250 -11.90 -16.23 3.02
N SER A 251 -11.49 -17.47 3.25
CA SER A 251 -12.41 -18.61 3.36
C SER A 251 -13.18 -18.62 4.70
N GLU A 252 -12.59 -18.02 5.74
CA GLU A 252 -13.21 -17.85 7.05
C GLU A 252 -14.05 -16.58 7.14
N THR A 253 -14.96 -16.57 8.12
CA THR A 253 -15.75 -15.38 8.46
C THR A 253 -15.11 -14.63 9.61
N PHE A 254 -14.86 -13.33 9.40
CA PHE A 254 -14.34 -12.43 10.42
C PHE A 254 -15.44 -11.46 10.88
N ASP A 255 -15.34 -11.02 12.13
CA ASP A 255 -16.26 -10.04 12.70
C ASP A 255 -15.77 -8.61 12.45
N PHE A 256 -16.31 -7.98 11.44
CA PHE A 256 -16.01 -6.57 11.11
C PHE A 256 -16.92 -5.56 11.85
N SER A 257 -17.54 -5.93 12.97
CA SER A 257 -18.45 -5.04 13.69
C SER A 257 -17.79 -3.77 14.25
N ALA A 258 -16.46 -3.82 14.49
CA ALA A 258 -15.66 -2.67 14.86
C ALA A 258 -15.33 -1.74 13.65
N CYS A 259 -15.56 -2.21 12.44
CA CYS A 259 -15.31 -1.45 11.23
C CYS A 259 -16.53 -0.64 10.80
N SER A 260 -16.28 0.49 10.16
CA SER A 260 -17.32 1.27 9.51
C SER A 260 -16.95 1.55 8.05
N LYS A 261 -17.97 1.62 7.21
CA LYS A 261 -17.78 1.96 5.81
C LYS A 261 -17.09 3.32 5.67
N ASP A 262 -16.15 3.39 4.73
CA ASP A 262 -15.37 4.59 4.42
C ASP A 262 -14.48 5.07 5.58
N MET A 263 -14.23 4.23 6.61
CA MET A 263 -13.26 4.55 7.65
C MET A 263 -11.84 4.51 7.10
N LYS A 264 -10.99 5.42 7.60
CA LYS A 264 -9.55 5.35 7.34
C LYS A 264 -8.95 4.22 8.16
N VAL A 265 -8.13 3.42 7.50
CA VAL A 265 -7.35 2.35 8.12
C VAL A 265 -5.87 2.55 7.82
N GLN A 266 -5.04 2.07 8.73
CA GLN A 266 -3.60 2.01 8.53
C GLN A 266 -3.16 0.55 8.42
N MET A 267 -2.11 0.30 7.65
CA MET A 267 -1.45 -0.99 7.64
C MET A 267 -1.08 -1.40 9.08
N GLY A 268 -1.37 -2.64 9.43
CA GLY A 268 -1.12 -3.14 10.79
C GLY A 268 -2.27 -2.96 11.77
N GLN A 269 -3.28 -2.14 11.46
CA GLN A 269 -4.46 -1.93 12.30
C GLN A 269 -5.38 -3.15 12.24
N THR A 270 -5.84 -3.64 13.40
CA THR A 270 -6.80 -4.76 13.52
C THR A 270 -8.12 -4.43 12.82
N LEU A 271 -8.62 -5.37 12.04
CA LEU A 271 -9.91 -5.33 11.37
C LEU A 271 -10.98 -6.22 12.03
N ASP A 272 -10.59 -7.28 12.73
CA ASP A 272 -11.49 -8.22 13.41
C ASP A 272 -11.86 -7.69 14.80
N ALA A 273 -13.15 -7.57 15.07
CA ALA A 273 -13.66 -7.07 16.34
C ALA A 273 -13.36 -8.01 17.52
N ALA A 274 -13.32 -9.32 17.30
CA ALA A 274 -12.96 -10.29 18.32
C ALA A 274 -11.52 -10.09 18.81
N ASP A 275 -10.59 -9.92 17.86
CA ASP A 275 -9.18 -9.67 18.16
C ASP A 275 -8.93 -8.24 18.70
N ALA A 276 -9.76 -7.27 18.29
CA ALA A 276 -9.70 -5.90 18.81
C ALA A 276 -10.11 -5.82 20.29
N ALA A 277 -11.09 -6.60 20.70
CA ALA A 277 -11.51 -6.70 22.10
C ALA A 277 -10.42 -7.33 22.99
N ASP A 278 -9.82 -8.43 22.52
CA ASP A 278 -8.72 -9.08 23.22
C ASP A 278 -7.49 -8.16 23.36
N ALA A 279 -7.21 -7.33 22.35
CA ALA A 279 -6.12 -6.36 22.40
C ALA A 279 -6.40 -5.20 23.38
N ALA A 280 -7.65 -4.75 23.48
CA ALA A 280 -8.07 -3.74 24.44
C ALA A 280 -7.97 -4.25 25.88
N ASP A 281 -8.46 -5.48 26.13
CA ASP A 281 -8.37 -6.12 27.44
C ASP A 281 -6.91 -6.35 27.86
N ALA A 282 -6.02 -6.68 26.92
CA ALA A 282 -4.58 -6.82 27.18
C ALA A 282 -3.89 -5.48 27.47
N ALA A 283 -4.30 -4.40 26.81
CA ALA A 283 -3.78 -3.06 27.06
C ALA A 283 -4.23 -2.53 28.43
N ASP A 284 -5.50 -2.72 28.79
CA ASP A 284 -6.04 -2.35 30.12
C ASP A 284 -5.34 -3.14 31.23
N ALA A 285 -5.00 -4.42 30.98
CA ALA A 285 -4.25 -5.25 31.93
C ALA A 285 -2.79 -4.78 32.09
N ALA A 286 -2.16 -4.29 31.01
CA ALA A 286 -0.80 -3.75 31.06
C ALA A 286 -0.76 -2.41 31.79
N ASP A 287 -1.70 -1.49 31.54
CA ASP A 287 -1.83 -0.22 32.25
C ASP A 287 -2.10 -0.44 33.75
N ALA A 288 -2.90 -1.47 34.10
CA ALA A 288 -3.14 -1.84 35.49
C ALA A 288 -1.88 -2.40 36.19
N ALA A 289 -1.03 -3.13 35.45
CA ALA A 289 0.23 -3.63 35.95
C ALA A 289 1.25 -2.52 36.17
N ASP A 290 1.38 -1.57 35.25
CA ASP A 290 2.25 -0.40 35.35
C ASP A 290 1.81 0.50 36.52
N ALA A 291 0.50 0.66 36.74
CA ALA A 291 -0.04 1.39 37.89
C ALA A 291 0.25 0.69 39.23
N ALA A 292 0.26 -0.63 39.27
CA ALA A 292 0.60 -1.41 40.43
C ALA A 292 2.11 -1.31 40.79
N ASP A 293 2.99 -1.39 39.78
CA ASP A 293 4.44 -1.21 39.94
C ASP A 293 4.79 0.22 40.40
N ALA A 294 4.06 1.25 39.90
CA ALA A 294 4.22 2.62 40.34
C ALA A 294 3.76 2.82 41.80
N ALA A 295 2.73 2.11 42.28
CA ALA A 295 2.26 2.12 43.66
C ALA A 295 3.24 1.46 44.60
N ASP A 296 3.81 0.31 44.18
CA ASP A 296 4.85 -0.40 44.97
C ASP A 296 6.15 0.42 45.06
N ALA A 297 6.51 1.16 44.05
CA ALA A 297 7.66 2.08 44.06
C ALA A 297 7.42 3.30 44.96
N ALA A 298 6.19 3.78 45.07
CA ALA A 298 5.81 4.85 45.99
C ALA A 298 5.83 4.42 47.46
N ASP A 299 5.33 3.20 47.77
CA ASP A 299 5.39 2.60 49.11
C ASP A 299 6.83 2.31 49.53
N ALA A 300 7.73 1.92 48.62
CA ALA A 300 9.15 1.73 48.89
C ALA A 300 9.88 3.07 49.17
N ALA A 301 9.47 4.18 48.54
CA ALA A 301 10.01 5.48 48.76
C ALA A 301 9.58 6.04 50.12
N ASP A 302 8.30 5.86 50.52
CA ASP A 302 7.79 6.25 51.85
C ASP A 302 8.45 5.42 52.99
N ALA A 303 8.78 4.15 52.76
CA ALA A 303 9.50 3.33 53.73
C ALA A 303 10.97 3.77 53.86
N ALA A 304 11.62 4.27 52.82
CA ALA A 304 12.99 4.80 52.86
C ALA A 304 13.03 6.15 53.60
N ASP A 305 12.04 7.05 53.41
CA ASP A 305 11.94 8.31 54.13
C ASP A 305 11.65 8.13 55.63
N ALA A 306 10.89 7.09 56.00
CA ALA A 306 10.65 6.72 57.39
C ALA A 306 11.91 6.17 58.08
N ALA A 307 12.80 5.49 57.36
CA ALA A 307 14.08 4.96 57.89
C ALA A 307 15.11 6.08 58.08
N ASP A 308 15.15 7.10 57.19
CA ASP A 308 16.06 8.23 57.31
C ASP A 308 15.67 9.17 58.43
N SER A 309 14.37 9.28 58.77
CA SER A 309 13.89 10.07 59.93
C SER A 309 14.12 9.38 61.27
N ALA A 310 14.33 8.04 61.34
CA ALA A 310 14.64 7.35 62.57
C ALA A 310 16.14 7.42 62.96
N ASP A 311 17.04 7.58 61.95
CA ASP A 311 18.47 7.70 62.19
C ASP A 311 18.92 9.10 62.64
N SER A 312 18.07 10.14 62.45
CA SER A 312 18.35 11.51 62.90
C SER A 312 17.95 11.81 64.36
N ALA A 313 17.34 10.85 65.08
CA ALA A 313 16.95 11.00 66.49
C ALA A 313 18.01 10.56 67.52
N ASP A 314 19.13 9.93 67.09
CA ASP A 314 20.14 9.36 68.02
C ASP A 314 21.45 10.16 68.10
N SER A 315 21.54 11.41 67.54
CA SER A 315 22.72 12.25 67.65
C SER A 315 22.51 13.58 68.42
N ALA A 316 21.80 13.49 69.58
CA ALA A 316 21.73 14.59 70.50
C ALA A 316 22.31 14.17 71.87
N ASP A 317 23.59 13.84 71.88
CA ASP A 317 24.37 13.94 73.15
C ASP A 317 25.87 13.90 72.83
N SER A 318 26.48 15.08 72.76
CA SER A 318 27.79 15.45 73.29
C SER A 318 28.15 16.87 72.89
N ALA A 319 27.80 17.81 73.76
CA ALA A 319 28.49 19.05 73.90
C ALA A 319 29.73 18.75 74.71
N ASP A 320 30.92 19.03 74.20
CA ASP A 320 31.96 19.78 74.87
C ASP A 320 33.25 19.79 74.07
N SER A 321 33.72 20.96 73.93
CA SER A 321 35.06 21.53 73.96
C SER A 321 35.45 22.39 72.72
N ALA A 322 35.58 23.63 73.10
CA ALA A 322 36.20 24.68 72.36
C ALA A 322 37.69 24.37 72.09
N ASP A 323 38.19 24.84 70.99
CA ASP A 323 39.27 25.86 70.94
C ASP A 323 40.03 25.80 69.60
N SER A 324 40.42 27.03 69.21
CA SER A 324 41.50 27.50 68.32
C SER A 324 41.24 27.58 66.81
N ALA A 325 41.10 28.77 66.54
CA ALA A 325 41.58 29.69 65.47
C ALA A 325 42.72 29.15 64.57
N ASP A 326 42.63 29.48 63.30
CA ASP A 326 43.52 30.41 62.59
C ASP A 326 43.71 30.04 61.10
N SER A 327 43.76 31.12 60.34
CA SER A 327 44.34 31.35 59.01
C SER A 327 43.52 30.86 57.77
N ALA A 328 42.90 31.73 57.12
CA ALA A 328 43.29 32.77 56.13
C ALA A 328 44.04 32.20 54.91
N ASP A 329 43.51 32.70 53.78
CA ASP A 329 44.18 32.94 52.51
C ASP A 329 44.02 31.86 51.44
N SER A 330 43.56 32.12 50.28
CA SER A 330 43.66 33.11 49.24
C SER A 330 42.79 32.63 48.06
N ALA A 331 41.93 33.36 47.55
CA ALA A 331 41.86 34.23 46.42
C ALA A 331 42.58 33.73 45.15
N ASP A 332 41.78 33.95 44.10
CA ASP A 332 42.24 34.22 42.71
C ASP A 332 42.30 32.98 41.79
N SER A 333 41.67 32.96 40.69
CA SER A 333 41.58 33.93 39.62
C SER A 333 40.52 33.56 38.59
N ALA A 334 39.81 34.54 38.22
CA ALA A 334 39.04 34.67 37.00
C ALA A 334 39.95 34.72 35.77
N ASP A 335 39.25 34.68 34.64
CA ASP A 335 39.67 35.21 33.33
C ASP A 335 40.12 34.19 32.32
N SER A 336 39.54 34.11 31.17
CA SER A 336 39.35 35.05 30.06
C SER A 336 38.55 34.34 28.97
N ALA A 337 37.51 34.80 28.52
CA ALA A 337 37.14 35.68 27.44
C ALA A 337 38.15 35.76 26.26
N ASP A 338 37.49 35.69 25.13
CA ASP A 338 37.77 36.39 23.88
C ASP A 338 38.79 35.83 22.92
N SER A 339 38.31 35.54 21.75
CA SER A 339 38.61 36.36 20.55
C SER A 339 37.86 35.86 19.34
N ALA A 340 37.09 36.78 18.87
CA ALA A 340 36.63 36.97 17.53
C ALA A 340 37.77 37.33 16.59
N ASP A 341 37.37 37.32 15.33
CA ASP A 341 37.95 38.12 14.19
C ASP A 341 38.95 37.40 13.34
N SER A 342 38.79 37.34 12.10
CA SER A 342 38.67 38.29 10.99
C SER A 342 38.66 37.48 9.69
N ALA A 343 37.78 37.73 8.79
CA ALA A 343 37.75 38.73 7.72
C ALA A 343 38.71 38.48 6.57
N ASP A 344 38.09 38.48 5.41
CA ASP A 344 38.48 39.07 4.12
C ASP A 344 39.76 38.60 3.40
N SER A 345 39.46 38.24 2.18
CA SER A 345 39.98 38.82 0.91
C SER A 345 39.47 37.96 -0.25
N ASP A 346 38.59 38.47 -1.08
CA ASP A 346 38.78 39.35 -2.23
C ASP A 346 39.67 38.81 -3.34
N ASP A 347 39.01 38.85 -4.49
CA ASP A 347 39.52 39.17 -5.84
C ASP A 347 40.32 38.09 -6.57
N SER A 348 39.95 37.78 -7.72
CA SER A 348 39.92 38.46 -9.02
C SER A 348 39.65 37.48 -10.13
N ASP A 349 38.76 37.83 -10.96
CA ASP A 349 38.88 38.33 -12.35
C ASP A 349 39.37 37.35 -13.41
N ASP A 350 38.49 37.37 -14.38
CA ASP A 350 38.71 37.52 -15.84
C ASP A 350 39.43 36.44 -16.63
N SER A 351 38.70 35.99 -17.57
CA SER A 351 38.86 36.21 -19.04
C SER A 351 38.10 35.12 -19.77
N ASP A 352 37.10 35.50 -20.51
CA ASP A 352 37.06 35.93 -21.90
C ASP A 352 37.47 34.89 -22.93
N ASP A 353 36.49 34.79 -23.83
CA ASP A 353 36.59 34.63 -25.31
C ASP A 353 37.07 33.27 -25.84
N SER A 354 36.40 32.69 -26.69
CA SER A 354 36.02 33.05 -28.07
C SER A 354 35.42 31.83 -28.75
N ASP A 355 34.34 32.07 -29.42
CA ASP A 355 34.13 32.13 -30.85
C ASP A 355 34.22 30.82 -31.63
N ASP A 356 33.09 30.69 -32.30
CA ASP A 356 32.90 30.46 -33.76
C ASP A 356 33.38 29.14 -34.37
N SER A 357 32.45 28.56 -34.98
CA SER A 357 32.22 28.36 -36.41
C SER A 357 31.28 27.18 -36.60
N ASP A 358 30.15 27.43 -37.15
CA ASP A 358 29.74 27.50 -38.54
C ASP A 358 29.87 26.21 -39.34
N ASP A 359 28.72 25.93 -39.93
CA ASP A 359 28.53 25.39 -41.30
C ASP A 359 28.79 23.87 -41.46
N SER A 360 28.03 23.17 -42.09
CA SER A 360 27.20 23.30 -43.30
C SER A 360 26.54 21.94 -43.57
N ASP A 361 25.38 22.08 -44.08
CA ASP A 361 24.84 21.65 -45.36
C ASP A 361 24.61 20.18 -45.66
N ASP A 362 23.35 20.02 -45.99
CA ASP A 362 22.81 19.48 -47.24
C ASP A 362 23.14 18.07 -47.68
N SER A 363 22.10 17.38 -47.85
CA SER A 363 21.57 16.81 -49.11
C SER A 363 20.55 15.73 -48.73
N ASP A 364 19.31 15.94 -49.09
CA ASP A 364 18.60 15.69 -50.35
C ASP A 364 18.70 14.25 -50.82
N ASP A 365 17.52 13.87 -51.16
CA ASP A 365 17.00 13.02 -52.23
C ASP A 365 16.51 11.64 -51.80
N SER A 366 15.18 11.58 -51.91
CA SER A 366 14.34 10.95 -52.96
C SER A 366 14.51 9.46 -53.09
N ASP A 367 13.52 8.71 -53.16
CA ASP A 367 12.49 8.42 -54.15
C ASP A 367 11.56 7.33 -53.57
N ASP A 368 10.30 7.58 -53.71
CA ASP A 368 9.33 6.97 -54.62
C ASP A 368 9.48 5.47 -54.87
N SER A 369 8.44 4.79 -54.48
CA SER A 369 7.68 3.87 -55.37
C SER A 369 6.44 3.38 -54.63
N ASP A 370 5.35 3.89 -55.02
CA ASP A 370 4.15 3.27 -55.55
C ASP A 370 4.26 1.77 -55.87
N ASP A 371 3.24 1.08 -55.42
CA ASP A 371 2.44 0.07 -56.15
C ASP A 371 1.33 -0.34 -55.21
N GLU A 372 0.20 0.04 -55.40
CA GLU A 372 -1.04 -0.26 -56.11
C GLU A 372 -1.28 -1.75 -56.30
N ASP A 373 -2.58 -2.03 -56.14
CA ASP A 373 -3.38 -3.14 -56.71
C ASP A 373 -3.34 -4.44 -55.93
N ASP A 374 -4.41 -5.12 -55.65
CA ASP A 374 -5.71 -5.36 -56.28
C ASP A 374 -6.67 -5.90 -55.21
N GLU A 375 -7.82 -5.44 -55.11
CA GLU A 375 -9.15 -5.90 -55.49
C GLU A 375 -9.25 -7.41 -55.82
N ASP A 376 -10.23 -7.99 -55.27
CA ASP A 376 -11.34 -8.77 -55.82
C ASP A 376 -11.85 -9.75 -54.76
N ASP A 377 -13.04 -9.60 -54.47
CA ASP A 377 -14.34 -10.05 -54.97
C ASP A 377 -14.83 -11.36 -54.34
N GLU A 378 -15.98 -11.14 -53.85
CA GLU A 378 -17.28 -11.79 -54.14
C GLU A 378 -17.57 -13.13 -53.51
N ASP A 379 -18.65 -13.07 -52.80
CA ASP A 379 -19.92 -13.76 -52.97
C ASP A 379 -19.92 -15.28 -52.71
N ASP A 380 -20.85 -15.60 -51.93
CA ASP A 380 -22.05 -16.43 -52.17
C ASP A 380 -22.66 -16.82 -50.83
N GLU A 381 -23.78 -16.29 -50.50
CA GLU A 381 -25.20 -16.62 -50.72
C GLU A 381 -25.55 -18.10 -50.60
N ASP A 382 -26.60 -18.25 -49.86
CA ASP A 382 -27.68 -19.25 -49.94
C ASP A 382 -27.41 -20.66 -49.39
N ASP A 383 -28.24 -21.11 -48.56
CA ASP A 383 -29.57 -21.66 -48.70
C ASP A 383 -30.13 -22.07 -47.31
N GLU A 384 -31.18 -21.59 -46.99
CA GLU A 384 -32.58 -21.98 -46.76
C GLU A 384 -32.86 -23.48 -46.71
N ASP A 385 -33.89 -23.72 -45.95
CA ASP A 385 -34.89 -24.81 -45.99
C ASP A 385 -34.55 -26.03 -45.11
N ASP A 386 -35.42 -26.61 -44.43
CA ASP A 386 -36.87 -26.70 -44.28
C ASP A 386 -37.13 -27.50 -43.00
N GLU A 387 -38.11 -27.06 -42.25
CA GLU A 387 -39.40 -27.65 -41.98
C GLU A 387 -39.43 -29.15 -41.65
N ASP A 388 -40.17 -29.33 -40.69
CA ASP A 388 -41.33 -30.21 -40.48
C ASP A 388 -41.17 -31.29 -39.40
N ASP A 389 -42.03 -31.06 -38.47
CA ASP A 389 -43.21 -31.82 -38.12
C ASP A 389 -43.14 -33.04 -37.20
N GLU A 390 -44.01 -32.87 -36.31
CA GLU A 390 -45.07 -33.78 -35.81
C GLU A 390 -44.74 -34.71 -34.63
N ASP A 391 -45.50 -34.33 -33.62
CA ASP A 391 -46.42 -35.22 -32.87
C ASP A 391 -45.98 -36.66 -32.56
N ASP A 392 -45.98 -36.98 -31.33
CA ASP A 392 -47.00 -37.89 -30.82
C ASP A 392 -47.02 -38.03 -29.31
N ASP A 393 -48.17 -37.79 -28.87
CA ASP A 393 -48.95 -38.19 -27.72
C ASP A 393 -48.64 -39.64 -27.27
N SER A 394 -48.52 -39.80 -25.96
CA SER A 394 -49.33 -40.73 -25.17
C SER A 394 -48.75 -40.98 -23.78
N ARG A 395 -49.46 -40.50 -22.79
CA ARG A 395 -50.13 -41.33 -21.73
C ARG A 395 -49.34 -42.57 -21.28
N ASP A 396 -49.06 -42.64 -20.06
CA ASP A 396 -49.82 -43.40 -19.07
C ASP A 396 -49.04 -43.55 -17.75
N ASP A 397 -49.60 -43.06 -16.75
CA ASP A 397 -50.15 -43.67 -15.53
C ASP A 397 -49.26 -44.70 -14.78
N SER A 398 -49.29 -44.37 -13.52
CA SER A 398 -49.31 -45.22 -12.32
C SER A 398 -48.02 -45.61 -11.59
N ARG A 399 -48.03 -45.10 -10.37
CA ARG A 399 -47.85 -45.82 -9.08
C ARG A 399 -46.49 -46.47 -8.81
N PHE A 400 -45.83 -45.92 -7.91
CA PHE A 400 -45.79 -46.31 -6.48
C PHE A 400 -44.97 -45.24 -5.72
#